data_0550636a05876db5fa3a41bc59f7022a
#
_entry.id   0550636a05876db5fa3a41bc59f7022a
#
_cell.length_a   1.000
_cell.length_b   1.000
_cell.length_c   1.000
_cell.angle_alpha   90.00
_cell.angle_beta   90.00
_cell.angle_gamma   90.00
#
_symmetry.space_group_name_H-M   'P 1'
#
loop_
_entity.id
_entity.type
_entity.pdbx_description
1 polymer ?
#
loop_
_entity_poly.entity_id
_entity_poly.type
_entity_poly.pdbx_seq_one_letter_code
_entity_poly.pdbx_strand_id
1 'polypeptide(L)'
;MSEPLSPVRPSVATAARSRVLAWALWDFGATAVNAIVVTFVFSVYLTRAVGDDLPGDTSPASWLGRALALAGLVVALLAPVTGIWVDAPARRRRALAVLTGMVVLLTASMSLIRDDQTYMWPGLVLLACTAACSELATVPYNAMLRSLSTPETSGRISGMGYALGYFGSVLALLVVYLGFISGSGDTRGLLNLPVADGQNVRAAMLLIAAWFALFALPLLISAPGADPEVPPDRVGFLGAYRRLWSEIREQWRIDLESRCMSSGAVQMSRYVQRAST
;
A
#
# COMPACT_ATOMS: atom_id res chain seq x y z
N MET A 1 -38.10 36.78 -20.11
CA MET A 1 -37.75 35.37 -20.47
C MET A 1 -36.29 35.20 -20.11
N SER A 2 -36.03 34.65 -18.89
CA SER A 2 -34.70 34.49 -18.31
C SER A 2 -34.17 33.11 -18.75
N GLU A 3 -33.10 33.11 -19.48
CA GLU A 3 -32.37 31.91 -19.91
C GLU A 3 -31.83 31.18 -18.68
N PRO A 4 -32.06 29.85 -18.50
CA PRO A 4 -31.53 29.12 -17.37
C PRO A 4 -30.00 29.00 -17.52
N LEU A 5 -29.27 29.48 -16.51
CA LEU A 5 -27.82 29.33 -16.38
C LEU A 5 -27.44 27.84 -16.47
N SER A 6 -26.78 27.50 -17.58
CA SER A 6 -26.23 26.13 -17.73
C SER A 6 -25.22 25.86 -16.63
N PRO A 7 -25.25 24.67 -15.98
CA PRO A 7 -24.28 24.32 -14.95
C PRO A 7 -22.87 24.33 -15.52
N VAL A 8 -22.01 25.15 -14.93
CA VAL A 8 -20.58 25.27 -15.31
C VAL A 8 -19.94 23.89 -15.14
N ARG A 9 -19.67 23.20 -16.26
CA ARG A 9 -18.91 21.95 -16.25
C ARG A 9 -17.47 22.27 -15.80
N PRO A 10 -16.91 21.57 -14.80
CA PRO A 10 -15.53 21.77 -14.40
C PRO A 10 -14.60 21.56 -15.61
N SER A 11 -13.60 22.43 -15.75
CA SER A 11 -12.66 22.31 -16.86
C SER A 11 -11.91 20.98 -16.78
N VAL A 12 -11.54 20.39 -17.93
CA VAL A 12 -10.82 19.10 -18.02
C VAL A 12 -9.55 19.12 -17.15
N ALA A 13 -8.86 20.25 -17.07
CA ALA A 13 -7.68 20.44 -16.21
C ALA A 13 -8.01 20.34 -14.70
N THR A 14 -9.17 20.83 -14.26
CA THR A 14 -9.62 20.76 -12.86
C THR A 14 -10.00 19.32 -12.49
N ALA A 15 -10.67 18.60 -13.38
CA ALA A 15 -11.01 17.20 -13.19
C ALA A 15 -9.77 16.28 -13.14
N ALA A 16 -8.72 16.62 -13.91
CA ALA A 16 -7.45 15.89 -13.83
C ALA A 16 -6.74 16.12 -12.49
N ARG A 17 -6.69 17.36 -11.99
CA ARG A 17 -6.07 17.69 -10.69
C ARG A 17 -6.79 17.04 -9.51
N SER A 18 -8.12 17.01 -9.51
CA SER A 18 -8.89 16.36 -8.43
C SER A 18 -8.64 14.85 -8.36
N ARG A 19 -8.49 14.18 -9.50
CA ARG A 19 -8.16 12.75 -9.54
C ARG A 19 -6.75 12.44 -9.02
N VAL A 20 -5.77 13.28 -9.36
CA VAL A 20 -4.40 13.18 -8.86
C VAL A 20 -4.37 13.38 -7.34
N LEU A 21 -5.13 14.37 -6.84
CA LEU A 21 -5.23 14.59 -5.39
C LEU A 21 -5.92 13.41 -4.69
N ALA A 22 -7.00 12.88 -5.23
CA ALA A 22 -7.68 11.71 -4.68
C ALA A 22 -6.76 10.48 -4.63
N TRP A 23 -5.91 10.29 -5.67
CA TRP A 23 -4.89 9.25 -5.72
C TRP A 23 -3.85 9.45 -4.61
N ALA A 24 -3.34 10.65 -4.42
CA ALA A 24 -2.35 10.96 -3.39
C ALA A 24 -2.94 10.88 -1.95
N LEU A 25 -4.23 11.20 -1.77
CA LEU A 25 -4.92 11.05 -0.47
C LEU A 25 -5.06 9.59 -0.04
N TRP A 26 -5.19 8.65 -0.98
CA TRP A 26 -5.18 7.23 -0.63
C TRP A 26 -3.86 6.83 0.04
N ASP A 27 -2.73 7.30 -0.51
CA ASP A 27 -1.40 7.02 0.05
C ASP A 27 -1.18 7.71 1.41
N PHE A 28 -1.75 8.91 1.58
CA PHE A 28 -1.79 9.62 2.87
C PHE A 28 -2.42 8.76 3.99
N GLY A 29 -3.47 8.02 3.66
CA GLY A 29 -4.11 7.08 4.60
C GLY A 29 -3.36 5.76 4.74
N ALA A 30 -2.94 5.16 3.64
CA ALA A 30 -2.30 3.84 3.61
C ALA A 30 -0.95 3.82 4.34
N THR A 31 -0.10 4.84 4.11
CA THR A 31 1.21 4.94 4.77
C THR A 31 1.07 5.14 6.28
N ALA A 32 0.00 5.81 6.74
CA ALA A 32 -0.31 5.93 8.17
C ALA A 32 -0.65 4.58 8.81
N VAL A 33 -1.42 3.71 8.13
CA VAL A 33 -1.70 2.34 8.61
C VAL A 33 -0.40 1.56 8.76
N ASN A 34 0.48 1.59 7.76
CA ASN A 34 1.76 0.89 7.83
C ASN A 34 2.61 1.37 9.02
N ALA A 35 2.75 2.68 9.19
CA ALA A 35 3.53 3.25 10.29
C ALA A 35 2.97 2.86 11.66
N ILE A 36 1.66 2.96 11.88
CA ILE A 36 1.04 2.78 13.18
C ILE A 36 0.81 1.31 13.51
N VAL A 37 0.29 0.53 12.54
CA VAL A 37 -0.02 -0.88 12.77
C VAL A 37 1.23 -1.74 12.73
N VAL A 38 2.00 -1.65 11.64
CA VAL A 38 3.10 -2.59 11.39
C VAL A 38 4.36 -2.19 12.14
N THR A 39 4.62 -0.88 12.29
CA THR A 39 5.95 -0.42 12.74
C THR A 39 5.97 0.05 14.19
N PHE A 40 5.09 0.98 14.61
CA PHE A 40 5.34 1.75 15.84
C PHE A 40 4.38 1.52 17.00
N VAL A 41 3.10 1.19 16.76
CA VAL A 41 2.11 1.14 17.84
C VAL A 41 1.60 -0.26 18.08
N PHE A 42 0.88 -0.87 17.11
CA PHE A 42 0.26 -2.18 17.34
C PHE A 42 1.28 -3.31 17.43
N SER A 43 2.32 -3.31 16.61
CA SER A 43 3.42 -4.29 16.67
C SER A 43 4.16 -4.24 18.01
N VAL A 44 4.39 -3.02 18.54
CA VAL A 44 5.03 -2.83 19.84
C VAL A 44 4.10 -3.27 20.97
N TYR A 45 2.82 -2.92 20.90
CA TYR A 45 1.82 -3.38 21.86
C TYR A 45 1.73 -4.92 21.89
N LEU A 46 1.69 -5.53 20.71
CA LEU A 46 1.59 -6.99 20.60
C LEU A 46 2.81 -7.71 21.17
N THR A 47 4.01 -7.14 21.02
CA THR A 47 5.25 -7.78 21.46
C THR A 47 5.66 -7.46 22.90
N ARG A 48 5.25 -6.30 23.45
CA ARG A 48 5.69 -5.82 24.75
C ARG A 48 4.61 -5.85 25.84
N ALA A 49 3.33 -5.90 25.46
CA ALA A 49 2.23 -6.03 26.39
C ALA A 49 1.60 -7.42 26.23
N VAL A 50 0.91 -7.68 25.13
CA VAL A 50 0.21 -8.95 24.90
C VAL A 50 1.13 -10.18 24.97
N GLY A 51 2.37 -10.05 24.50
CA GLY A 51 3.33 -11.16 24.43
C GLY A 51 4.34 -11.23 25.59
N ASP A 52 4.25 -10.34 26.59
CA ASP A 52 5.27 -10.25 27.65
C ASP A 52 5.38 -11.57 28.45
N ASP A 53 4.26 -12.20 28.78
CA ASP A 53 4.17 -13.45 29.53
C ASP A 53 4.07 -14.71 28.64
N LEU A 54 4.48 -14.61 27.35
CA LEU A 54 4.34 -15.75 26.44
C LEU A 54 5.26 -16.90 26.84
N PRO A 55 4.74 -18.12 27.11
CA PRO A 55 5.56 -19.26 27.51
C PRO A 55 6.45 -19.74 26.36
N GLY A 56 7.70 -20.13 26.68
CA GLY A 56 8.65 -20.71 25.75
C GLY A 56 9.88 -19.86 25.49
N ASP A 57 10.87 -20.44 24.80
CA ASP A 57 12.18 -19.79 24.55
C ASP A 57 12.18 -18.80 23.38
N THR A 58 11.08 -18.72 22.62
CA THR A 58 10.99 -17.84 21.44
C THR A 58 10.38 -16.51 21.81
N SER A 59 11.14 -15.42 21.59
CA SER A 59 10.67 -14.08 21.90
C SER A 59 9.45 -13.66 21.06
N PRO A 60 8.53 -12.85 21.59
CA PRO A 60 7.38 -12.31 20.85
C PRO A 60 7.79 -11.56 19.57
N ALA A 61 8.93 -10.86 19.59
CA ALA A 61 9.48 -10.20 18.43
C ALA A 61 9.88 -11.17 17.30
N SER A 62 10.39 -12.37 17.67
CA SER A 62 10.70 -13.42 16.69
C SER A 62 9.44 -13.98 16.03
N TRP A 63 8.35 -14.13 16.78
CA TRP A 63 7.05 -14.52 16.22
C TRP A 63 6.48 -13.46 15.30
N LEU A 64 6.58 -12.17 15.67
CA LEU A 64 6.22 -11.07 14.81
C LEU A 64 7.02 -11.09 13.49
N GLY A 65 8.34 -11.26 13.57
CA GLY A 65 9.20 -11.37 12.38
C GLY A 65 8.80 -12.51 11.46
N ARG A 66 8.48 -13.69 12.01
CA ARG A 66 7.99 -14.86 11.24
C ARG A 66 6.63 -14.59 10.60
N ALA A 67 5.71 -13.95 11.31
CA ALA A 67 4.39 -13.59 10.78
C ALA A 67 4.50 -12.61 9.60
N LEU A 68 5.34 -11.58 9.72
CA LEU A 68 5.62 -10.62 8.65
C LEU A 68 6.37 -11.27 7.47
N ALA A 69 7.31 -12.17 7.73
CA ALA A 69 7.98 -12.92 6.67
C ALA A 69 7.00 -13.80 5.87
N LEU A 70 6.07 -14.46 6.57
CA LEU A 70 5.01 -15.24 5.92
C LEU A 70 4.08 -14.33 5.10
N ALA A 71 3.69 -13.17 5.64
CA ALA A 71 2.92 -12.17 4.90
C ALA A 71 3.65 -11.73 3.62
N GLY A 72 4.94 -11.42 3.71
CA GLY A 72 5.79 -11.07 2.57
C GLY A 72 5.88 -12.18 1.53
N LEU A 73 5.98 -13.44 1.95
CA LEU A 73 5.96 -14.59 1.05
C LEU A 73 4.61 -14.70 0.31
N VAL A 74 3.50 -14.53 1.02
CA VAL A 74 2.15 -14.53 0.41
C VAL A 74 2.04 -13.40 -0.61
N VAL A 75 2.52 -12.19 -0.28
CA VAL A 75 2.55 -11.06 -1.23
C VAL A 75 3.40 -11.39 -2.44
N ALA A 76 4.61 -11.92 -2.28
CA ALA A 76 5.49 -12.30 -3.38
C ALA A 76 4.84 -13.31 -4.34
N LEU A 77 4.06 -14.24 -3.80
CA LEU A 77 3.30 -15.22 -4.59
C LEU A 77 2.05 -14.63 -5.25
N LEU A 78 1.36 -13.68 -4.64
CA LEU A 78 0.10 -13.15 -5.15
C LEU A 78 0.26 -11.89 -6.01
N ALA A 79 1.32 -11.10 -5.80
CA ALA A 79 1.51 -9.84 -6.52
C ALA A 79 1.55 -9.98 -8.04
N PRO A 80 2.24 -10.97 -8.65
CA PRO A 80 2.22 -11.16 -10.10
C PRO A 80 0.82 -11.47 -10.64
N VAL A 81 0.07 -12.29 -9.92
CA VAL A 81 -1.31 -12.66 -10.30
C VAL A 81 -2.23 -11.45 -10.19
N THR A 82 -2.09 -10.70 -9.10
CA THR A 82 -2.84 -9.45 -8.88
C THR A 82 -2.51 -8.43 -9.98
N GLY A 83 -1.22 -8.29 -10.36
CA GLY A 83 -0.77 -7.41 -11.43
C GLY A 83 -1.49 -7.67 -12.76
N ILE A 84 -1.48 -8.92 -13.22
CA ILE A 84 -2.14 -9.31 -14.47
C ILE A 84 -3.68 -9.15 -14.36
N TRP A 85 -4.25 -9.46 -13.19
CA TRP A 85 -5.69 -9.34 -12.99
C TRP A 85 -6.17 -7.88 -13.00
N VAL A 86 -5.35 -6.92 -12.53
CA VAL A 86 -5.68 -5.50 -12.49
C VAL A 86 -5.29 -4.73 -13.77
N ASP A 87 -4.77 -5.39 -14.80
CA ASP A 87 -4.50 -4.75 -16.09
C ASP A 87 -5.78 -4.16 -16.70
N ALA A 88 -6.94 -4.80 -16.50
CA ALA A 88 -8.22 -4.26 -16.90
C ALA A 88 -8.69 -3.14 -15.93
N PRO A 89 -8.99 -1.90 -16.43
CA PRO A 89 -9.34 -0.74 -15.60
C PRO A 89 -10.51 -0.98 -14.63
N ALA A 90 -11.54 -1.73 -15.06
CA ALA A 90 -12.70 -2.07 -14.20
C ALA A 90 -12.34 -2.92 -12.99
N ARG A 91 -11.41 -3.87 -13.17
CA ARG A 91 -10.97 -4.75 -12.10
C ARG A 91 -10.04 -4.03 -11.13
N ARG A 92 -9.23 -3.10 -11.64
CA ARG A 92 -8.30 -2.27 -10.85
C ARG A 92 -9.00 -1.56 -9.72
N ARG A 93 -10.10 -0.85 -10.01
CA ARG A 93 -10.90 -0.15 -8.99
C ARG A 93 -11.51 -1.12 -7.99
N ARG A 94 -12.08 -2.24 -8.46
CA ARG A 94 -12.69 -3.24 -7.57
C ARG A 94 -11.64 -3.89 -6.67
N ALA A 95 -10.49 -4.27 -7.21
CA ALA A 95 -9.39 -4.82 -6.42
C ALA A 95 -8.92 -3.85 -5.33
N LEU A 96 -8.71 -2.57 -5.70
CA LEU A 96 -8.31 -1.54 -4.74
C LEU A 96 -9.38 -1.36 -3.66
N ALA A 97 -10.67 -1.30 -4.02
CA ALA A 97 -11.75 -1.13 -3.06
C ALA A 97 -11.86 -2.32 -2.09
N VAL A 98 -11.77 -3.55 -2.59
CA VAL A 98 -11.83 -4.76 -1.76
C VAL A 98 -10.63 -4.83 -0.83
N LEU A 99 -9.41 -4.65 -1.34
CA LEU A 99 -8.20 -4.72 -0.51
C LEU A 99 -8.16 -3.59 0.52
N THR A 100 -8.50 -2.36 0.14
CA THR A 100 -8.63 -1.23 1.08
C THR A 100 -9.69 -1.52 2.15
N GLY A 101 -10.85 -2.02 1.77
CA GLY A 101 -11.91 -2.42 2.71
C GLY A 101 -11.44 -3.51 3.67
N MET A 102 -10.70 -4.51 3.19
CA MET A 102 -10.10 -5.55 4.05
C MET A 102 -9.10 -4.95 5.04
N VAL A 103 -8.20 -4.07 4.61
CA VAL A 103 -7.25 -3.40 5.50
C VAL A 103 -7.98 -2.62 6.59
N VAL A 104 -9.01 -1.85 6.22
CA VAL A 104 -9.82 -1.08 7.19
C VAL A 104 -10.49 -2.02 8.20
N LEU A 105 -11.11 -3.11 7.75
CA LEU A 105 -11.78 -4.07 8.62
C LEU A 105 -10.79 -4.81 9.54
N LEU A 106 -9.66 -5.26 9.00
CA LEU A 106 -8.62 -5.94 9.78
C LEU A 106 -8.02 -5.00 10.83
N THR A 107 -7.72 -3.74 10.46
CA THR A 107 -7.23 -2.72 11.39
C THR A 107 -8.25 -2.42 12.48
N ALA A 108 -9.53 -2.27 12.13
CA ALA A 108 -10.59 -2.08 13.11
C ALA A 108 -10.74 -3.30 14.05
N SER A 109 -10.59 -4.53 13.51
CA SER A 109 -10.65 -5.77 14.32
C SER A 109 -9.51 -5.88 15.33
N MET A 110 -8.38 -5.19 15.12
CA MET A 110 -7.30 -5.12 16.12
C MET A 110 -7.73 -4.45 17.42
N SER A 111 -8.79 -3.66 17.41
CA SER A 111 -9.39 -3.10 18.64
C SER A 111 -9.97 -4.16 19.58
N LEU A 112 -10.15 -5.40 19.12
CA LEU A 112 -10.60 -6.52 19.93
C LEU A 112 -9.46 -7.22 20.70
N ILE A 113 -8.20 -6.94 20.33
CA ILE A 113 -7.03 -7.53 20.97
C ILE A 113 -6.79 -6.86 22.32
N ARG A 114 -6.88 -7.65 23.39
CA ARG A 114 -6.68 -7.21 24.76
C ARG A 114 -5.26 -7.49 25.22
N ASP A 115 -4.87 -6.91 26.34
CA ASP A 115 -3.59 -7.13 26.99
C ASP A 115 -3.62 -8.45 27.78
N ASP A 116 -3.59 -9.55 27.03
CA ASP A 116 -3.58 -10.93 27.53
C ASP A 116 -2.90 -11.82 26.48
N GLN A 117 -2.06 -12.74 26.93
CA GLN A 117 -1.27 -13.63 26.07
C GLN A 117 -2.12 -14.49 25.11
N THR A 118 -3.39 -14.77 25.44
CA THR A 118 -4.31 -15.54 24.58
C THR A 118 -4.59 -14.81 23.26
N TYR A 119 -4.45 -13.47 23.24
CA TYR A 119 -4.64 -12.65 22.05
C TYR A 119 -3.38 -12.53 21.18
N MET A 120 -2.24 -13.09 21.57
CA MET A 120 -1.00 -13.00 20.79
C MET A 120 -1.17 -13.56 19.37
N TRP A 121 -1.70 -14.78 19.24
CA TRP A 121 -1.89 -15.42 17.95
C TRP A 121 -2.92 -14.72 17.05
N PRO A 122 -4.13 -14.39 17.53
CA PRO A 122 -5.06 -13.57 16.76
C PRO A 122 -4.47 -12.22 16.33
N GLY A 123 -3.72 -11.57 17.22
CA GLY A 123 -3.04 -10.31 16.93
C GLY A 123 -2.01 -10.43 15.81
N LEU A 124 -1.17 -11.48 15.84
CA LEU A 124 -0.20 -11.77 14.78
C LEU A 124 -0.88 -12.03 13.42
N VAL A 125 -1.97 -12.80 13.42
CA VAL A 125 -2.72 -13.09 12.20
C VAL A 125 -3.33 -11.80 11.63
N LEU A 126 -3.99 -10.99 12.45
CA LEU A 126 -4.56 -9.71 12.02
C LEU A 126 -3.48 -8.79 11.44
N LEU A 127 -2.33 -8.68 12.12
CA LEU A 127 -1.22 -7.84 11.67
C LEU A 127 -0.64 -8.36 10.35
N ALA A 128 -0.37 -9.65 10.23
CA ALA A 128 0.16 -10.26 9.00
C ALA A 128 -0.81 -10.11 7.82
N CYS A 129 -2.11 -10.34 8.04
CA CYS A 129 -3.14 -10.15 7.02
C CYS A 129 -3.25 -8.67 6.60
N THR A 130 -3.20 -7.74 7.56
CA THR A 130 -3.24 -6.30 7.27
C THR A 130 -2.03 -5.90 6.44
N ALA A 131 -0.82 -6.32 6.82
CA ALA A 131 0.40 -6.06 6.06
C ALA A 131 0.30 -6.63 4.63
N ALA A 132 -0.10 -7.88 4.47
CA ALA A 132 -0.25 -8.51 3.16
C ALA A 132 -1.29 -7.80 2.29
N CYS A 133 -2.46 -7.46 2.83
CA CYS A 133 -3.51 -6.75 2.08
C CYS A 133 -3.09 -5.32 1.71
N SER A 134 -2.36 -4.62 2.59
CA SER A 134 -1.82 -3.29 2.31
C SER A 134 -0.83 -3.33 1.15
N GLU A 135 0.12 -4.27 1.17
CA GLU A 135 1.10 -4.43 0.10
C GLU A 135 0.43 -4.83 -1.22
N LEU A 136 -0.52 -5.76 -1.21
CA LEU A 136 -1.27 -6.12 -2.41
C LEU A 136 -2.11 -4.96 -2.95
N ALA A 137 -2.61 -4.07 -2.11
CA ALA A 137 -3.37 -2.88 -2.53
C ALA A 137 -2.50 -1.86 -3.29
N THR A 138 -1.19 -1.85 -3.05
CA THR A 138 -0.26 -0.98 -3.80
C THR A 138 -0.20 -1.34 -5.29
N VAL A 139 -0.47 -2.61 -5.67
CA VAL A 139 -0.45 -3.07 -7.06
C VAL A 139 -1.51 -2.33 -7.92
N PRO A 140 -2.82 -2.40 -7.61
CA PRO A 140 -3.83 -1.63 -8.33
C PRO A 140 -3.66 -0.12 -8.18
N TYR A 141 -3.18 0.36 -7.02
CA TYR A 141 -2.90 1.77 -6.76
C TYR A 141 -1.84 2.33 -7.71
N ASN A 142 -0.67 1.67 -7.80
CA ASN A 142 0.42 2.08 -8.69
C ASN A 142 0.05 1.93 -10.17
N ALA A 143 -0.76 0.92 -10.52
CA ALA A 143 -1.26 0.76 -11.87
C ALA A 143 -2.16 1.92 -12.32
N MET A 144 -2.83 2.64 -11.39
CA MET A 144 -3.62 3.84 -11.70
C MET A 144 -2.76 5.03 -12.10
N LEU A 145 -1.51 5.13 -11.63
CA LEU A 145 -0.61 6.24 -11.95
C LEU A 145 -0.42 6.38 -13.46
N ARG A 146 -0.35 5.26 -14.20
CA ARG A 146 -0.23 5.28 -15.68
C ARG A 146 -1.39 5.98 -16.38
N SER A 147 -2.58 5.98 -15.79
CA SER A 147 -3.76 6.65 -16.33
C SER A 147 -3.91 8.11 -15.89
N LEU A 148 -3.13 8.52 -14.89
CA LEU A 148 -3.16 9.86 -14.29
C LEU A 148 -1.99 10.73 -14.72
N SER A 149 -0.96 10.14 -15.33
CA SER A 149 0.30 10.81 -15.67
C SER A 149 0.72 10.56 -17.13
N THR A 150 1.52 11.46 -17.68
CA THR A 150 2.31 11.25 -18.89
C THR A 150 3.74 10.89 -18.51
N PRO A 151 4.58 10.37 -19.43
CA PRO A 151 5.99 10.07 -19.13
C PRO A 151 6.74 11.25 -18.49
N GLU A 152 6.42 12.48 -18.92
CA GLU A 152 7.07 13.73 -18.45
C GLU A 152 6.60 14.14 -17.04
N THR A 153 5.36 13.79 -16.65
CA THR A 153 4.75 14.20 -15.38
C THR A 153 4.74 13.09 -14.34
N SER A 154 5.02 11.85 -14.73
CA SER A 154 4.94 10.64 -13.87
C SER A 154 5.80 10.78 -12.62
N GLY A 155 7.07 11.19 -12.75
CA GLY A 155 7.97 11.38 -11.61
C GLY A 155 7.47 12.43 -10.62
N ARG A 156 6.92 13.55 -11.13
CA ARG A 156 6.37 14.62 -10.28
C ARG A 156 5.12 14.16 -9.52
N ILE A 157 4.20 13.46 -10.18
CA ILE A 157 2.97 12.98 -9.56
C ILE A 157 3.29 11.89 -8.54
N SER A 158 4.16 10.94 -8.88
CA SER A 158 4.63 9.90 -7.96
C SER A 158 5.31 10.51 -6.72
N GLY A 159 6.26 11.44 -6.93
CA GLY A 159 6.93 12.13 -5.82
C GLY A 159 5.97 12.89 -4.89
N MET A 160 4.93 13.51 -5.45
CA MET A 160 3.88 14.17 -4.65
C MET A 160 3.07 13.14 -3.83
N GLY A 161 2.74 11.98 -4.41
CA GLY A 161 2.06 10.91 -3.69
C GLY A 161 2.87 10.44 -2.49
N TYR A 162 4.13 10.09 -2.70
CA TYR A 162 5.05 9.69 -1.62
C TYR A 162 5.20 10.77 -0.54
N ALA A 163 5.38 12.04 -0.93
CA ALA A 163 5.50 13.15 0.03
C ALA A 163 4.25 13.29 0.90
N LEU A 164 3.04 13.18 0.29
CA LEU A 164 1.79 13.20 1.03
C LEU A 164 1.60 11.97 1.90
N GLY A 165 2.00 10.78 1.45
CA GLY A 165 1.97 9.56 2.24
C GLY A 165 2.82 9.67 3.51
N TYR A 166 4.08 10.10 3.39
CA TYR A 166 4.93 10.32 4.56
C TYR A 166 4.41 11.43 5.47
N PHE A 167 3.91 12.54 4.92
CA PHE A 167 3.30 13.59 5.72
C PHE A 167 2.07 13.09 6.48
N GLY A 168 1.23 12.28 5.82
CA GLY A 168 0.07 11.63 6.44
C GLY A 168 0.46 10.69 7.58
N SER A 169 1.52 9.90 7.41
CA SER A 169 1.99 8.98 8.44
C SER A 169 2.56 9.72 9.66
N VAL A 170 3.32 10.80 9.45
CA VAL A 170 3.85 11.62 10.55
C VAL A 170 2.72 12.31 11.30
N LEU A 171 1.75 12.88 10.57
CA LEU A 171 0.59 13.51 11.20
C LEU A 171 -0.26 12.51 12.00
N ALA A 172 -0.53 11.34 11.44
CA ALA A 172 -1.28 10.29 12.12
C ALA A 172 -0.53 9.76 13.35
N LEU A 173 0.80 9.57 13.26
CA LEU A 173 1.64 9.20 14.40
C LEU A 173 1.57 10.26 15.51
N LEU A 174 1.65 11.54 15.15
CA LEU A 174 1.54 12.63 16.12
C LEU A 174 0.17 12.64 16.80
N VAL A 175 -0.91 12.47 16.03
CA VAL A 175 -2.29 12.39 16.56
C VAL A 175 -2.45 11.20 17.50
N VAL A 176 -1.95 10.02 17.10
CA VAL A 176 -2.02 8.80 17.93
C VAL A 176 -1.14 8.96 19.17
N TYR A 177 0.07 9.46 19.02
CA TYR A 177 0.96 9.65 20.15
C TYR A 177 0.39 10.62 21.18
N LEU A 178 0.00 11.83 20.76
CA LEU A 178 -0.53 12.84 21.67
C LEU A 178 -1.92 12.46 22.21
N GLY A 179 -2.77 11.89 21.39
CA GLY A 179 -4.13 11.56 21.78
C GLY A 179 -4.27 10.31 22.65
N PHE A 180 -3.43 9.30 22.44
CA PHE A 180 -3.67 7.93 22.96
C PHE A 180 -2.49 7.32 23.72
N ILE A 181 -1.23 7.75 23.48
CA ILE A 181 -0.05 7.04 23.98
C ILE A 181 0.73 7.87 25.00
N SER A 182 0.85 9.19 24.82
CA SER A 182 1.67 10.07 25.64
C SER A 182 1.24 10.09 27.11
N GLY A 183 2.17 10.45 27.99
CA GLY A 183 1.91 10.57 29.44
C GLY A 183 2.34 9.33 30.22
N SER A 184 2.05 9.34 31.53
CA SER A 184 2.40 8.28 32.50
C SER A 184 1.25 8.06 33.47
N GLY A 185 1.19 6.89 34.13
CA GLY A 185 0.11 6.51 35.05
C GLY A 185 -0.92 5.57 34.41
N ASP A 186 -2.11 5.53 34.99
CA ASP A 186 -3.17 4.59 34.61
C ASP A 186 -3.95 5.01 33.37
N THR A 187 -3.77 6.25 32.92
CA THR A 187 -4.36 6.80 31.69
C THR A 187 -3.31 7.36 30.77
N ARG A 188 -3.60 7.36 29.46
CA ARG A 188 -2.71 7.83 28.40
C ARG A 188 -3.38 8.84 27.48
N GLY A 189 -2.52 9.67 26.89
CA GLY A 189 -2.90 10.66 25.90
C GLY A 189 -3.75 11.81 26.44
N LEU A 190 -4.01 12.79 25.57
CA LEU A 190 -4.90 13.92 25.87
C LEU A 190 -6.35 13.47 26.09
N LEU A 191 -6.71 12.28 25.59
CA LEU A 191 -8.05 11.71 25.77
C LEU A 191 -8.23 10.98 27.11
N ASN A 192 -7.17 10.91 27.93
CA ASN A 192 -7.16 10.24 29.24
C ASN A 192 -7.72 8.81 29.20
N LEU A 193 -7.33 8.03 28.18
CA LEU A 193 -7.82 6.67 28.00
C LEU A 193 -7.11 5.71 28.97
N PRO A 194 -7.84 4.77 29.59
CA PRO A 194 -7.26 3.77 30.45
C PRO A 194 -6.23 2.90 29.74
N VAL A 195 -5.14 2.56 30.42
CA VAL A 195 -4.15 1.59 29.93
C VAL A 195 -4.65 0.16 30.13
N ALA A 196 -5.53 -0.05 31.11
CA ALA A 196 -6.11 -1.36 31.41
C ALA A 196 -6.67 -2.02 30.12
N ASP A 197 -6.38 -3.31 29.93
CA ASP A 197 -6.75 -4.09 28.76
C ASP A 197 -6.29 -3.50 27.42
N GLY A 198 -5.29 -2.61 27.41
CA GLY A 198 -4.79 -1.94 26.19
C GLY A 198 -5.81 -0.98 25.54
N GLN A 199 -6.78 -0.44 26.29
CA GLN A 199 -7.90 0.36 25.75
C GLN A 199 -7.41 1.56 24.92
N ASN A 200 -6.34 2.21 25.33
CA ASN A 200 -5.75 3.33 24.62
C ASN A 200 -5.24 2.90 23.21
N VAL A 201 -4.55 1.76 23.09
CA VAL A 201 -4.08 1.24 21.80
C VAL A 201 -5.26 0.74 20.95
N ARG A 202 -6.21 0.06 21.56
CA ARG A 202 -7.43 -0.42 20.88
C ARG A 202 -8.24 0.72 20.27
N ALA A 203 -8.40 1.82 20.99
CA ALA A 203 -9.04 3.03 20.48
C ALA A 203 -8.22 3.70 19.36
N ALA A 204 -6.89 3.68 19.45
CA ALA A 204 -6.03 4.16 18.37
C ALA A 204 -6.20 3.34 17.08
N MET A 205 -6.41 2.03 17.16
CA MET A 205 -6.66 1.18 15.97
C MET A 205 -7.97 1.55 15.26
N LEU A 206 -9.02 1.87 16.01
CA LEU A 206 -10.28 2.37 15.44
C LEU A 206 -10.11 3.72 14.75
N LEU A 207 -9.34 4.64 15.37
CA LEU A 207 -9.01 5.91 14.74
C LEU A 207 -8.29 5.70 13.41
N ILE A 208 -7.29 4.84 13.36
CA ILE A 208 -6.50 4.60 12.15
C ILE A 208 -7.30 3.89 11.06
N ALA A 209 -8.18 2.96 11.43
CA ALA A 209 -9.12 2.37 10.49
C ALA A 209 -10.04 3.44 9.87
N ALA A 210 -10.60 4.33 10.69
CA ALA A 210 -11.42 5.45 10.22
C ALA A 210 -10.63 6.45 9.38
N TRP A 211 -9.38 6.75 9.80
CA TRP A 211 -8.45 7.60 9.04
C TRP A 211 -8.24 7.07 7.63
N PHE A 212 -7.86 5.79 7.51
CA PHE A 212 -7.63 5.22 6.19
C PHE A 212 -8.93 5.16 5.36
N ALA A 213 -10.05 4.78 5.95
CA ALA A 213 -11.34 4.79 5.27
C ALA A 213 -11.67 6.18 4.71
N LEU A 214 -11.50 7.24 5.53
CA LEU A 214 -11.80 8.62 5.14
C LEU A 214 -10.94 9.08 3.95
N PHE A 215 -9.62 8.88 4.02
CA PHE A 215 -8.70 9.36 2.98
C PHE A 215 -8.66 8.47 1.74
N ALA A 216 -9.08 7.21 1.83
CA ALA A 216 -9.25 6.33 0.68
C ALA A 216 -10.55 6.60 -0.11
N LEU A 217 -11.58 7.12 0.55
CA LEU A 217 -12.91 7.33 -0.04
C LEU A 217 -12.89 8.16 -1.34
N PRO A 218 -12.17 9.30 -1.42
CA PRO A 218 -12.13 10.13 -2.63
C PRO A 218 -11.66 9.34 -3.85
N LEU A 219 -10.63 8.51 -3.72
CA LEU A 219 -10.13 7.68 -4.82
C LEU A 219 -11.14 6.59 -5.20
N LEU A 220 -11.74 5.94 -4.23
CA LEU A 220 -12.71 4.87 -4.48
C LEU A 220 -13.99 5.37 -5.16
N ILE A 221 -14.38 6.63 -4.91
CA ILE A 221 -15.56 7.24 -5.53
C ILE A 221 -15.22 7.83 -6.90
N SER A 222 -14.10 8.55 -7.03
CA SER A 222 -13.73 9.32 -8.22
C SER A 222 -12.93 8.55 -9.27
N ALA A 223 -12.51 7.31 -8.96
CA ALA A 223 -11.81 6.48 -9.94
C ALA A 223 -12.71 6.26 -11.18
N PRO A 224 -12.21 6.54 -12.40
CA PRO A 224 -13.01 6.38 -13.60
C PRO A 224 -13.54 4.96 -13.69
N GLY A 225 -14.86 4.87 -13.88
CA GLY A 225 -15.51 3.59 -14.19
C GLY A 225 -14.91 3.02 -15.47
N ALA A 226 -14.87 1.72 -15.59
CA ALA A 226 -14.37 1.07 -16.77
C ALA A 226 -15.16 1.48 -18.01
N ASP A 227 -14.46 1.83 -19.07
CA ASP A 227 -15.03 1.69 -20.39
C ASP A 227 -15.32 0.19 -20.63
N PRO A 228 -16.53 -0.17 -21.12
CA PRO A 228 -16.96 -1.58 -21.22
C PRO A 228 -16.24 -2.41 -22.28
N GLU A 229 -15.32 -1.86 -23.05
CA GLU A 229 -14.92 -2.38 -24.37
C GLU A 229 -13.74 -3.36 -24.40
N VAL A 230 -13.14 -3.75 -23.27
CA VAL A 230 -12.08 -4.78 -23.32
C VAL A 230 -12.55 -6.05 -22.63
N PRO A 231 -12.83 -7.14 -23.40
CA PRO A 231 -13.10 -8.45 -22.80
C PRO A 231 -11.91 -8.88 -21.94
N PRO A 232 -12.16 -9.36 -20.73
CA PRO A 232 -11.07 -9.75 -19.84
C PRO A 232 -10.43 -11.05 -20.32
N ASP A 233 -9.16 -11.01 -20.68
CA ASP A 233 -8.36 -12.23 -20.78
C ASP A 233 -8.42 -12.98 -19.44
N ARG A 234 -9.00 -14.18 -19.46
CA ARG A 234 -9.06 -15.07 -18.29
C ARG A 234 -7.71 -15.76 -18.15
N VAL A 235 -6.71 -15.05 -17.69
CA VAL A 235 -5.40 -15.65 -17.38
C VAL A 235 -5.50 -16.31 -16.01
N GLY A 236 -5.43 -17.64 -15.96
CA GLY A 236 -5.38 -18.38 -14.70
C GLY A 236 -4.05 -18.17 -13.96
N PHE A 237 -3.99 -18.56 -12.69
CA PHE A 237 -2.82 -18.42 -11.81
C PHE A 237 -1.50 -18.86 -12.47
N LEU A 238 -1.46 -20.08 -13.01
CA LEU A 238 -0.28 -20.61 -13.73
C LEU A 238 0.02 -19.85 -15.03
N GLY A 239 -1.01 -19.33 -15.71
CA GLY A 239 -0.86 -18.50 -16.90
C GLY A 239 -0.20 -17.16 -16.60
N ALA A 240 -0.49 -16.56 -15.43
CA ALA A 240 0.13 -15.34 -14.96
C ALA A 240 1.65 -15.50 -14.75
N TYR A 241 2.06 -16.58 -14.07
CA TYR A 241 3.49 -16.87 -13.88
C TYR A 241 4.21 -17.21 -15.19
N ARG A 242 3.55 -17.94 -16.09
CA ARG A 242 4.14 -18.26 -17.41
C ARG A 242 4.33 -16.99 -18.24
N ARG A 243 3.39 -16.06 -18.20
CA ARG A 243 3.50 -14.76 -18.90
C ARG A 243 4.62 -13.91 -18.30
N LEU A 244 4.67 -13.80 -16.98
CA LEU A 244 5.76 -13.09 -16.28
C LEU A 244 7.13 -13.68 -16.65
N TRP A 245 7.25 -15.02 -16.65
CA TRP A 245 8.50 -15.69 -17.02
C TRP A 245 8.90 -15.45 -18.47
N SER A 246 7.93 -15.42 -19.41
CA SER A 246 8.20 -15.10 -20.81
C SER A 246 8.66 -13.65 -20.99
N GLU A 247 8.05 -12.69 -20.28
CA GLU A 247 8.42 -11.29 -20.33
C GLU A 247 9.82 -11.04 -19.73
N ILE A 248 10.14 -11.67 -18.60
CA ILE A 248 11.49 -11.63 -18.02
C ILE A 248 12.53 -12.21 -19.01
N ARG A 249 12.24 -13.37 -19.58
CA ARG A 249 13.16 -14.00 -20.53
C ARG A 249 13.38 -13.14 -21.78
N GLU A 250 12.35 -12.47 -22.26
CA GLU A 250 12.41 -11.58 -23.41
C GLU A 250 13.23 -10.32 -23.10
N GLN A 251 13.03 -9.70 -21.95
CA GLN A 251 13.82 -8.55 -21.50
C GLN A 251 15.30 -8.92 -21.31
N TRP A 252 15.58 -10.08 -20.72
CA TRP A 252 16.95 -10.58 -20.60
C TRP A 252 17.61 -10.78 -21.95
N ARG A 253 16.89 -11.27 -22.94
CA ARG A 253 17.40 -11.47 -24.30
C ARG A 253 17.72 -10.12 -24.94
N ILE A 254 16.83 -9.15 -24.85
CA ILE A 254 17.02 -7.79 -25.39
C ILE A 254 18.23 -7.10 -24.71
N ASP A 255 18.38 -7.24 -23.40
CA ASP A 255 19.50 -6.65 -22.65
C ASP A 255 20.83 -7.32 -23.02
N LEU A 256 20.86 -8.63 -23.23
CA LEU A 256 22.04 -9.34 -23.73
C LEU A 256 22.40 -8.92 -25.16
N GLU A 257 21.42 -8.80 -26.05
CA GLU A 257 21.65 -8.34 -27.43
C GLU A 257 22.18 -6.90 -27.46
N SER A 258 21.63 -5.99 -26.63
CA SER A 258 22.09 -4.61 -26.53
C SER A 258 23.53 -4.51 -25.99
N ARG A 259 23.88 -5.34 -25.02
CA ARG A 259 25.28 -5.43 -24.49
C ARG A 259 26.24 -6.01 -25.49
N CYS A 260 25.83 -7.02 -26.24
CA CYS A 260 26.67 -7.59 -27.32
C CYS A 260 26.92 -6.57 -28.45
N MET A 261 25.87 -5.83 -28.87
CA MET A 261 26.00 -4.79 -29.89
C MET A 261 26.88 -3.63 -29.43
N SER A 262 26.73 -3.16 -28.20
CA SER A 262 27.57 -2.09 -27.63
C SER A 262 29.02 -2.51 -27.50
N SER A 263 29.28 -3.76 -27.08
CA SER A 263 30.65 -4.32 -27.01
C SER A 263 31.26 -4.47 -28.39
N GLY A 264 30.51 -4.93 -29.39
CA GLY A 264 30.95 -5.05 -30.78
C GLY A 264 31.27 -3.69 -31.43
N ALA A 265 30.42 -2.68 -31.18
CA ALA A 265 30.62 -1.32 -31.65
C ALA A 265 31.89 -0.66 -31.06
N VAL A 266 32.15 -0.90 -29.77
CA VAL A 266 33.36 -0.41 -29.09
C VAL A 266 34.63 -1.11 -29.64
N GLN A 267 34.58 -2.42 -29.92
CA GLN A 267 35.70 -3.13 -30.54
C GLN A 267 35.96 -2.65 -31.97
N MET A 268 34.92 -2.45 -32.76
CA MET A 268 35.05 -1.96 -34.13
C MET A 268 35.65 -0.54 -34.17
N SER A 269 35.20 0.36 -33.25
CA SER A 269 35.77 1.71 -33.10
C SER A 269 37.27 1.67 -32.78
N ARG A 270 37.72 0.77 -31.91
CA ARG A 270 39.14 0.57 -31.58
C ARG A 270 39.95 0.01 -32.74
N TYR A 271 39.33 -0.84 -33.56
CA TYR A 271 39.98 -1.39 -34.75
C TYR A 271 40.18 -0.35 -35.82
N VAL A 272 39.16 0.48 -36.09
CA VAL A 272 39.26 1.61 -37.05
C VAL A 272 40.31 2.63 -36.61
N GLN A 273 40.36 2.96 -35.32
CA GLN A 273 41.34 3.90 -34.78
C GLN A 273 42.79 3.36 -34.87
N ARG A 274 43.01 2.05 -34.75
CA ARG A 274 44.35 1.43 -34.94
C ARG A 274 44.76 1.30 -36.42
N ALA A 275 43.82 1.29 -37.34
CA ALA A 275 44.12 1.19 -38.78
C ALA A 275 44.43 2.57 -39.43
N SER A 276 44.16 3.68 -38.69
CA SER A 276 44.40 5.05 -39.15
C SER A 276 45.67 5.70 -38.57
N THR A 277 46.42 4.96 -37.76
CA THR A 277 47.77 5.31 -37.28
C THR A 277 48.80 4.41 -37.93
#